data_328f67d1d8014288e0cb9076e865cdff
#
_entry.id   328f67d1d8014288e0cb9076e865cdff
#
_cell.length_a   1.000
_cell.length_b   1.000
_cell.length_c   1.000
_cell.angle_alpha   90.00
_cell.angle_beta   90.00
_cell.angle_gamma   90.00
#
_symmetry.space_group_name_H-M   'P 1'
#
loop_
_entity.id
_entity.type
_entity.pdbx_description
1 polymer ?
#
loop_
_entity_poly.entity_id
_entity_poly.type
_entity_poly.pdbx_seq_one_letter_code
_entity_poly.pdbx_strand_id
1 'polypeptide(L)'
;VFAPADIDKREFLPYSPRPAEEMLQEVLATIMEFQDKEIQQLTSELIGEAGETLKKFPAAKQMHHAEIGGLLHHITSMLKLAKGIAANYPELNRDLLLAGVIIHDLGKMQEMERNELGLVTDYTVQGKLVGHIVCGAMNIERAGKRIGVSDNTIMLLQHMVLSHHGEPEFGSAQRPLIPEAEVLSTIDRLDARMFEMFEALREVPAGSFSAKVWALDNRELYKAR
;
A
#
# COMPACT_ATOMS: atom_id res chain seq x y z
N VAL A 1 -22.39 -18.33 -29.65
CA VAL A 1 -20.97 -18.22 -29.30
C VAL A 1 -20.71 -16.75 -29.12
N PHE A 2 -20.58 -16.28 -27.88
CA PHE A 2 -20.25 -14.89 -27.59
C PHE A 2 -18.77 -14.65 -27.94
N ALA A 3 -18.45 -13.52 -28.57
CA ALA A 3 -17.08 -13.14 -28.82
C ALA A 3 -16.41 -12.73 -27.49
N PRO A 4 -15.12 -13.06 -27.25
CA PRO A 4 -14.41 -12.72 -26.00
C PRO A 4 -14.36 -11.23 -25.66
N ALA A 5 -14.68 -10.35 -26.61
CA ALA A 5 -14.69 -8.89 -26.43
C ALA A 5 -15.93 -8.35 -25.69
N ASP A 6 -16.99 -9.16 -25.53
CA ASP A 6 -18.28 -8.71 -24.99
C ASP A 6 -18.45 -9.00 -23.49
N ILE A 7 -17.43 -9.59 -22.84
CA ILE A 7 -17.49 -9.92 -21.40
C ILE A 7 -16.85 -8.78 -20.61
N ASP A 8 -17.64 -8.07 -19.83
CA ASP A 8 -17.07 -7.15 -18.82
C ASP A 8 -16.39 -7.97 -17.72
N LYS A 9 -15.06 -7.95 -17.74
CA LYS A 9 -14.23 -8.68 -16.76
C LYS A 9 -14.50 -8.26 -15.32
N ARG A 10 -15.07 -7.07 -15.10
CA ARG A 10 -15.40 -6.55 -13.76
C ARG A 10 -16.52 -7.34 -13.09
N GLU A 11 -17.38 -8.01 -13.85
CA GLU A 11 -18.44 -8.87 -13.30
C GLU A 11 -17.90 -10.17 -12.67
N PHE A 12 -16.67 -10.57 -13.03
CA PHE A 12 -16.09 -11.88 -12.66
C PHE A 12 -14.79 -11.78 -11.87
N LEU A 13 -14.20 -10.59 -11.76
CA LEU A 13 -12.93 -10.37 -11.08
C LEU A 13 -13.09 -9.30 -9.98
N PRO A 14 -12.42 -9.46 -8.83
CA PRO A 14 -12.41 -8.43 -7.81
C PRO A 14 -11.61 -7.21 -8.30
N TYR A 15 -12.30 -6.11 -8.51
CA TYR A 15 -11.70 -4.80 -8.80
C TYR A 15 -11.88 -3.87 -7.62
N SER A 16 -10.89 -2.97 -7.44
CA SER A 16 -11.06 -1.82 -6.56
C SER A 16 -12.35 -1.06 -6.89
N PRO A 17 -13.10 -0.61 -5.87
CA PRO A 17 -14.33 0.15 -6.08
C PRO A 17 -14.09 1.53 -6.72
N ARG A 18 -12.83 2.00 -6.74
CA ARG A 18 -12.42 3.27 -7.34
C ARG A 18 -11.67 3.04 -8.66
N PRO A 19 -11.87 3.89 -9.68
CA PRO A 19 -11.08 3.83 -10.91
C PRO A 19 -9.59 4.02 -10.64
N ALA A 20 -8.74 3.13 -11.17
CA ALA A 20 -7.29 3.16 -10.93
C ALA A 20 -6.65 4.46 -11.45
N GLU A 21 -7.17 5.03 -12.54
CA GLU A 21 -6.70 6.31 -13.08
C GLU A 21 -6.92 7.46 -12.09
N GLU A 22 -8.11 7.56 -11.49
CA GLU A 22 -8.41 8.60 -10.50
C GLU A 22 -7.51 8.47 -9.27
N MET A 23 -7.29 7.23 -8.80
CA MET A 23 -6.41 6.97 -7.67
C MET A 23 -4.95 7.34 -7.97
N LEU A 24 -4.45 7.02 -9.16
CA LEU A 24 -3.11 7.43 -9.57
C LEU A 24 -2.97 8.94 -9.67
N GLN A 25 -3.96 9.64 -10.21
CA GLN A 25 -3.97 11.11 -10.26
C GLN A 25 -3.98 11.73 -8.86
N GLU A 26 -4.69 11.14 -7.90
CA GLU A 26 -4.66 11.58 -6.49
C GLU A 26 -3.25 11.44 -5.88
N VAL A 27 -2.55 10.33 -6.17
CA VAL A 27 -1.15 10.12 -5.74
C VAL A 27 -0.23 11.15 -6.37
N LEU A 28 -0.29 11.34 -7.70
CA LEU A 28 0.55 12.29 -8.40
C LEU A 28 0.30 13.74 -7.94
N ALA A 29 -0.96 14.13 -7.77
CA ALA A 29 -1.32 15.44 -7.22
C ALA A 29 -0.73 15.64 -5.82
N THR A 30 -0.77 14.61 -4.96
CA THR A 30 -0.19 14.67 -3.62
C THR A 30 1.33 14.87 -3.66
N ILE A 31 2.04 14.18 -4.57
CA ILE A 31 3.50 14.37 -4.74
C ILE A 31 3.82 15.79 -5.19
N MET A 32 3.01 16.37 -6.09
CA MET A 32 3.21 17.74 -6.57
C MET A 32 3.03 18.81 -5.47
N GLU A 33 2.33 18.49 -4.38
CA GLU A 33 2.19 19.38 -3.20
C GLU A 33 3.42 19.40 -2.29
N PHE A 34 4.38 18.47 -2.44
CA PHE A 34 5.54 18.37 -1.56
C PHE A 34 6.42 19.61 -1.65
N GLN A 35 6.83 20.13 -0.49
CA GLN A 35 7.72 21.28 -0.38
C GLN A 35 9.19 20.85 -0.45
N ASP A 36 9.52 19.68 0.09
CA ASP A 36 10.85 19.09 0.00
C ASP A 36 11.08 18.52 -1.41
N LYS A 37 12.03 19.15 -2.14
CA LYS A 37 12.31 18.80 -3.53
C LYS A 37 12.98 17.44 -3.72
N GLU A 38 13.81 17.02 -2.77
CA GLU A 38 14.44 15.69 -2.84
C GLU A 38 13.43 14.58 -2.62
N ILE A 39 12.56 14.72 -1.60
CA ILE A 39 11.45 13.79 -1.34
C ILE A 39 10.51 13.75 -2.55
N GLN A 40 10.17 14.92 -3.12
CA GLN A 40 9.31 15.00 -4.30
C GLN A 40 9.89 14.26 -5.50
N GLN A 41 11.18 14.53 -5.82
CA GLN A 41 11.86 13.93 -6.96
C GLN A 41 11.98 12.40 -6.81
N LEU A 42 12.41 11.92 -5.64
CA LEU A 42 12.60 10.50 -5.40
C LEU A 42 11.27 9.74 -5.40
N THR A 43 10.22 10.30 -4.79
CA THR A 43 8.88 9.69 -4.82
C THR A 43 8.31 9.65 -6.23
N SER A 44 8.47 10.73 -7.00
CA SER A 44 8.05 10.79 -8.41
C SER A 44 8.77 9.76 -9.27
N GLU A 45 10.08 9.58 -9.06
CA GLU A 45 10.90 8.61 -9.78
C GLU A 45 10.44 7.17 -9.52
N LEU A 46 10.19 6.82 -8.25
CA LEU A 46 9.72 5.49 -7.88
C LEU A 46 8.31 5.18 -8.43
N ILE A 47 7.41 6.16 -8.43
CA ILE A 47 6.08 6.01 -9.04
C ILE A 47 6.19 5.91 -10.57
N GLY A 48 7.10 6.67 -11.20
CA GLY A 48 7.39 6.56 -12.63
C GLY A 48 7.90 5.17 -13.03
N GLU A 49 8.79 4.58 -12.24
CA GLU A 49 9.27 3.20 -12.44
C GLU A 49 8.15 2.16 -12.28
N ALA A 50 7.22 2.36 -11.34
CA ALA A 50 6.07 1.48 -11.16
C ALA A 50 5.13 1.51 -12.38
N GLY A 51 5.00 2.67 -13.03
CA GLY A 51 4.32 2.89 -14.29
C GLY A 51 2.87 2.35 -14.32
N GLU A 52 2.42 1.95 -15.50
CA GLU A 52 1.08 1.41 -15.73
C GLU A 52 0.78 0.12 -14.93
N THR A 53 1.82 -0.59 -14.53
CA THR A 53 1.67 -1.82 -13.75
C THR A 53 0.98 -1.55 -12.41
N LEU A 54 1.27 -0.42 -11.78
CA LEU A 54 0.69 -0.02 -10.50
C LEU A 54 -0.84 0.04 -10.53
N LYS A 55 -1.43 0.48 -11.66
CA LYS A 55 -2.89 0.58 -11.84
C LYS A 55 -3.64 -0.75 -11.69
N LYS A 56 -2.95 -1.86 -11.89
CA LYS A 56 -3.54 -3.20 -11.86
C LYS A 56 -2.99 -4.05 -10.72
N PHE A 57 -2.10 -3.50 -9.89
CA PHE A 57 -1.40 -4.28 -8.90
C PHE A 57 -2.27 -4.46 -7.64
N PRO A 58 -2.50 -5.71 -7.18
CA PRO A 58 -3.17 -5.98 -5.91
C PRO A 58 -2.22 -5.69 -4.73
N ALA A 59 -2.78 -5.36 -3.56
CA ALA A 59 -1.97 -5.13 -2.37
C ALA A 59 -1.52 -6.43 -1.68
N ALA A 60 -2.25 -7.54 -1.91
CA ALA A 60 -1.94 -8.84 -1.29
C ALA A 60 -2.41 -9.99 -2.18
N LYS A 61 -1.97 -11.22 -1.84
CA LYS A 61 -2.40 -12.45 -2.52
C LYS A 61 -3.82 -12.87 -2.13
N GLN A 62 -4.19 -12.76 -0.86
CA GLN A 62 -5.45 -13.28 -0.30
C GLN A 62 -6.03 -12.44 0.85
N MET A 63 -5.36 -11.37 1.24
CA MET A 63 -5.75 -10.54 2.38
C MET A 63 -6.36 -9.20 1.91
N HIS A 64 -6.31 -8.18 2.74
CA HIS A 64 -6.81 -6.84 2.43
C HIS A 64 -6.35 -6.37 1.04
N HIS A 65 -7.26 -5.76 0.31
CA HIS A 65 -7.03 -5.20 -1.04
C HIS A 65 -6.41 -6.21 -2.05
N ALA A 66 -6.77 -7.51 -1.95
CA ALA A 66 -6.35 -8.54 -2.92
C ALA A 66 -7.10 -8.44 -4.28
N GLU A 67 -7.56 -7.27 -4.61
CA GLU A 67 -8.31 -6.88 -5.80
C GLU A 67 -7.42 -6.22 -6.85
N ILE A 68 -7.83 -6.21 -8.10
CA ILE A 68 -7.13 -5.51 -9.18
C ILE A 68 -7.15 -4.00 -8.89
N GLY A 69 -5.98 -3.37 -8.83
CA GLY A 69 -5.82 -1.97 -8.41
C GLY A 69 -5.83 -1.77 -6.89
N GLY A 70 -5.79 -2.88 -6.12
CA GLY A 70 -5.84 -2.85 -4.66
C GLY A 70 -4.68 -2.10 -4.01
N LEU A 71 -3.47 -2.15 -4.59
CA LEU A 71 -2.32 -1.40 -4.07
C LEU A 71 -2.56 0.13 -4.14
N LEU A 72 -3.10 0.65 -5.23
CA LEU A 72 -3.50 2.06 -5.31
C LEU A 72 -4.65 2.39 -4.36
N HIS A 73 -5.60 1.47 -4.19
CA HIS A 73 -6.72 1.66 -3.26
C HIS A 73 -6.21 1.80 -1.82
N HIS A 74 -5.32 0.89 -1.40
CA HIS A 74 -4.65 0.94 -0.11
C HIS A 74 -3.87 2.25 0.08
N ILE A 75 -2.98 2.60 -0.86
CA ILE A 75 -2.21 3.86 -0.82
C ILE A 75 -3.13 5.07 -0.68
N THR A 76 -4.19 5.19 -1.49
CA THR A 76 -5.09 6.36 -1.44
C THR A 76 -5.95 6.40 -0.18
N SER A 77 -6.33 5.26 0.38
CA SER A 77 -6.99 5.16 1.68
C SER A 77 -6.07 5.67 2.79
N MET A 78 -4.84 5.17 2.84
CA MET A 78 -3.83 5.61 3.81
C MET A 78 -3.45 7.08 3.66
N LEU A 79 -3.37 7.62 2.44
CA LEU A 79 -3.10 9.06 2.21
C LEU A 79 -4.15 9.95 2.88
N LYS A 80 -5.42 9.56 2.87
CA LYS A 80 -6.47 10.33 3.56
C LYS A 80 -6.26 10.35 5.07
N LEU A 81 -5.94 9.19 5.65
CA LEU A 81 -5.61 9.08 7.08
C LEU A 81 -4.37 9.90 7.43
N ALA A 82 -3.29 9.76 6.67
CA ALA A 82 -2.03 10.46 6.88
C ALA A 82 -2.19 11.98 6.79
N LYS A 83 -2.94 12.50 5.80
CA LYS A 83 -3.25 13.93 5.68
C LYS A 83 -4.01 14.46 6.90
N GLY A 84 -4.98 13.70 7.41
CA GLY A 84 -5.73 14.05 8.61
C GLY A 84 -4.85 14.08 9.87
N ILE A 85 -3.97 13.08 10.01
CA ILE A 85 -3.03 13.02 11.14
C ILE A 85 -2.00 14.14 11.07
N ALA A 86 -1.40 14.40 9.89
CA ALA A 86 -0.44 15.51 9.72
C ALA A 86 -1.08 16.88 10.01
N ALA A 87 -2.35 17.07 9.70
CA ALA A 87 -3.07 18.28 10.05
C ALA A 87 -3.29 18.44 11.57
N ASN A 88 -3.36 17.33 12.32
CA ASN A 88 -3.51 17.33 13.79
C ASN A 88 -2.16 17.44 14.53
N TYR A 89 -1.07 17.00 13.91
CA TYR A 89 0.30 17.02 14.47
C TYR A 89 1.25 17.80 13.54
N PRO A 90 1.31 19.13 13.68
CA PRO A 90 2.11 19.98 12.78
C PRO A 90 3.63 19.80 12.93
N GLU A 91 4.09 19.09 13.96
CA GLU A 91 5.49 18.72 14.17
C GLU A 91 5.97 17.62 13.22
N LEU A 92 5.04 16.86 12.60
CA LEU A 92 5.40 15.84 11.63
C LEU A 92 5.95 16.45 10.34
N ASN A 93 6.99 15.85 9.79
CA ASN A 93 7.37 16.11 8.41
C ASN A 93 6.30 15.51 7.47
N ARG A 94 5.36 16.35 7.05
CA ARG A 94 4.22 15.96 6.20
C ARG A 94 4.69 15.27 4.92
N ASP A 95 5.71 15.81 4.26
CA ASP A 95 6.17 15.28 2.98
C ASP A 95 6.81 13.90 3.16
N LEU A 96 7.61 13.70 4.20
CA LEU A 96 8.20 12.41 4.53
C LEU A 96 7.13 11.35 4.86
N LEU A 97 6.12 11.73 5.65
CA LEU A 97 5.01 10.83 5.97
C LEU A 97 4.24 10.41 4.72
N LEU A 98 3.83 11.36 3.87
CA LEU A 98 3.05 11.06 2.69
C LEU A 98 3.87 10.31 1.64
N ALA A 99 5.16 10.62 1.49
CA ALA A 99 6.07 9.85 0.65
C ALA A 99 6.20 8.41 1.15
N GLY A 100 6.41 8.22 2.46
CA GLY A 100 6.43 6.89 3.07
C GLY A 100 5.16 6.09 2.76
N VAL A 101 3.99 6.70 2.91
CA VAL A 101 2.70 6.07 2.54
C VAL A 101 2.66 5.65 1.07
N ILE A 102 3.14 6.50 0.17
CA ILE A 102 3.09 6.21 -1.27
C ILE A 102 4.01 5.05 -1.65
N ILE A 103 5.19 4.95 -1.02
CA ILE A 103 6.24 4.03 -1.50
C ILE A 103 6.39 2.75 -0.68
N HIS A 104 5.79 2.65 0.53
CA HIS A 104 6.10 1.56 1.48
C HIS A 104 5.96 0.17 0.89
N ASP A 105 4.96 -0.03 0.06
CA ASP A 105 4.56 -1.31 -0.51
C ASP A 105 4.92 -1.50 -2.00
N LEU A 106 5.61 -0.55 -2.64
CA LEU A 106 5.99 -0.68 -4.06
C LEU A 106 6.87 -1.90 -4.34
N GLY A 107 7.63 -2.36 -3.34
CA GLY A 107 8.43 -3.59 -3.44
C GLY A 107 7.61 -4.85 -3.71
N LYS A 108 6.32 -4.87 -3.38
CA LYS A 108 5.39 -5.96 -3.69
C LYS A 108 5.29 -6.25 -5.19
N MET A 109 5.57 -5.26 -6.04
CA MET A 109 5.59 -5.43 -7.48
C MET A 109 6.73 -6.35 -7.97
N GLN A 110 7.77 -6.55 -7.17
CA GLN A 110 8.86 -7.50 -7.41
C GLN A 110 8.65 -8.81 -6.62
N GLU A 111 7.88 -8.74 -5.55
CA GLU A 111 7.63 -9.87 -4.66
C GLU A 111 6.60 -10.85 -5.23
N MET A 112 5.56 -10.37 -5.92
CA MET A 112 4.41 -11.19 -6.31
C MET A 112 4.32 -11.38 -7.83
N GLU A 113 4.06 -12.63 -8.24
CA GLU A 113 3.73 -12.99 -9.62
C GLU A 113 2.23 -12.81 -9.88
N ARG A 114 1.88 -12.38 -11.10
CA ARG A 114 0.50 -12.20 -11.54
C ARG A 114 0.25 -12.94 -12.83
N ASN A 115 -0.98 -13.46 -12.98
CA ASN A 115 -1.45 -13.97 -14.25
C ASN A 115 -1.86 -12.83 -15.21
N GLU A 116 -2.27 -13.21 -16.43
CA GLU A 116 -2.73 -12.27 -17.46
C GLU A 116 -3.98 -11.45 -17.03
N LEU A 117 -4.75 -11.95 -16.06
CA LEU A 117 -5.91 -11.28 -15.51
C LEU A 117 -5.54 -10.25 -14.42
N GLY A 118 -4.28 -10.23 -13.98
CA GLY A 118 -3.80 -9.31 -12.94
C GLY A 118 -3.93 -9.83 -11.51
N LEU A 119 -4.38 -11.08 -11.31
CA LEU A 119 -4.47 -11.71 -9.99
C LEU A 119 -3.13 -12.32 -9.59
N VAL A 120 -2.77 -12.21 -8.31
CA VAL A 120 -1.56 -12.83 -7.75
C VAL A 120 -1.71 -14.35 -7.74
N THR A 121 -0.76 -15.02 -8.34
CA THR A 121 -0.71 -16.50 -8.40
C THR A 121 0.26 -17.07 -7.37
N ASP A 122 1.45 -16.50 -7.27
CA ASP A 122 2.49 -16.93 -6.32
C ASP A 122 3.46 -15.79 -6.01
N TYR A 123 4.44 -16.06 -5.19
CA TYR A 123 5.59 -15.20 -4.94
C TYR A 123 6.71 -15.51 -5.93
N THR A 124 7.40 -14.49 -6.43
CA THR A 124 8.59 -14.63 -7.23
C THR A 124 9.73 -15.29 -6.43
N VAL A 125 10.77 -15.78 -7.09
CA VAL A 125 11.99 -16.24 -6.40
C VAL A 125 12.58 -15.12 -5.54
N GLN A 126 12.63 -13.89 -6.06
CA GLN A 126 13.10 -12.73 -5.32
C GLN A 126 12.18 -12.41 -4.12
N GLY A 127 10.88 -12.52 -4.30
CA GLY A 127 9.91 -12.33 -3.22
C GLY A 127 10.10 -13.32 -2.06
N LYS A 128 10.32 -14.61 -2.39
CA LYS A 128 10.55 -15.66 -1.39
C LYS A 128 11.89 -15.53 -0.65
N LEU A 129 12.92 -14.99 -1.30
CA LEU A 129 14.28 -14.90 -0.73
C LEU A 129 14.57 -13.55 -0.07
N VAL A 130 13.97 -12.47 -0.55
CA VAL A 130 14.31 -11.08 -0.15
C VAL A 130 13.13 -10.37 0.49
N GLY A 131 11.91 -10.55 -0.06
CA GLY A 131 10.69 -9.88 0.40
C GLY A 131 10.57 -8.42 -0.06
N HIS A 132 9.33 -7.89 -0.03
CA HIS A 132 9.03 -6.54 -0.56
C HIS A 132 9.69 -5.41 0.21
N ILE A 133 9.82 -5.54 1.53
CA ILE A 133 10.42 -4.53 2.40
C ILE A 133 11.85 -4.22 1.96
N VAL A 134 12.67 -5.28 1.81
CA VAL A 134 14.07 -5.13 1.40
C VAL A 134 14.16 -4.71 -0.07
N CYS A 135 13.32 -5.26 -0.96
CA CYS A 135 13.24 -4.83 -2.36
C CYS A 135 12.89 -3.33 -2.46
N GLY A 136 11.94 -2.86 -1.67
CA GLY A 136 11.57 -1.43 -1.59
C GLY A 136 12.74 -0.56 -1.15
N ALA A 137 13.45 -0.94 -0.09
CA ALA A 137 14.63 -0.21 0.38
C ALA A 137 15.76 -0.17 -0.66
N MET A 138 15.99 -1.27 -1.39
CA MET A 138 16.97 -1.33 -2.48
C MET A 138 16.56 -0.44 -3.67
N ASN A 139 15.28 -0.36 -4.00
CA ASN A 139 14.77 0.52 -5.06
C ASN A 139 14.98 1.99 -4.71
N ILE A 140 14.73 2.38 -3.46
CA ILE A 140 14.96 3.75 -2.96
C ILE A 140 16.44 4.11 -3.10
N GLU A 141 17.36 3.23 -2.65
CA GLU A 141 18.80 3.45 -2.79
C GLU A 141 19.22 3.64 -4.24
N ARG A 142 18.80 2.71 -5.11
CA ARG A 142 19.14 2.74 -6.53
C ARG A 142 18.61 4.00 -7.21
N ALA A 143 17.33 4.32 -7.01
CA ALA A 143 16.72 5.50 -7.62
C ALA A 143 17.32 6.80 -7.08
N GLY A 144 17.48 6.91 -5.76
CA GLY A 144 18.05 8.09 -5.09
C GLY A 144 19.47 8.41 -5.55
N LYS A 145 20.35 7.39 -5.61
CA LYS A 145 21.71 7.55 -6.12
C LYS A 145 21.73 7.95 -7.60
N ARG A 146 20.84 7.40 -8.41
CA ARG A 146 20.76 7.71 -9.85
C ARG A 146 20.38 9.16 -10.10
N ILE A 147 19.42 9.71 -9.35
CA ILE A 147 18.95 11.08 -9.51
C ILE A 147 19.69 12.10 -8.65
N GLY A 148 20.58 11.64 -7.76
CA GLY A 148 21.50 12.50 -6.98
C GLY A 148 20.87 13.19 -5.79
N VAL A 149 19.82 12.61 -5.16
CA VAL A 149 19.32 13.10 -3.87
C VAL A 149 20.27 12.75 -2.73
N SER A 150 20.19 13.49 -1.62
CA SER A 150 21.08 13.32 -0.48
C SER A 150 20.95 11.94 0.18
N ASP A 151 22.05 11.46 0.76
CA ASP A 151 22.07 10.20 1.51
C ASP A 151 21.12 10.26 2.71
N ASN A 152 20.90 11.43 3.29
CA ASN A 152 19.95 11.62 4.38
C ASN A 152 18.50 11.36 3.94
N THR A 153 18.08 11.89 2.80
CA THR A 153 16.74 11.67 2.23
C THR A 153 16.53 10.21 1.87
N ILE A 154 17.53 9.56 1.25
CA ILE A 154 17.52 8.14 0.94
C ILE A 154 17.33 7.33 2.23
N MET A 155 18.15 7.57 3.25
CA MET A 155 18.11 6.85 4.53
C MET A 155 16.76 7.01 5.24
N LEU A 156 16.18 8.21 5.27
CA LEU A 156 14.89 8.44 5.91
C LEU A 156 13.75 7.69 5.21
N LEU A 157 13.71 7.72 3.88
CA LEU A 157 12.70 6.98 3.10
C LEU A 157 12.91 5.46 3.20
N GLN A 158 14.16 4.99 3.24
CA GLN A 158 14.44 3.59 3.54
C GLN A 158 13.94 3.20 4.93
N HIS A 159 14.16 4.06 5.95
CA HIS A 159 13.66 3.77 7.30
C HIS A 159 12.13 3.65 7.32
N MET A 160 11.41 4.53 6.60
CA MET A 160 9.95 4.42 6.46
C MET A 160 9.55 3.03 5.95
N VAL A 161 10.20 2.54 4.90
CA VAL A 161 9.89 1.23 4.29
C VAL A 161 10.34 0.07 5.19
N LEU A 162 11.55 0.13 5.77
CA LEU A 162 12.09 -0.97 6.60
C LEU A 162 11.32 -1.18 7.90
N SER A 163 10.57 -0.18 8.37
CA SER A 163 9.88 -0.19 9.66
C SER A 163 8.35 -0.20 9.57
N HIS A 164 7.75 -0.17 8.36
CA HIS A 164 6.30 0.04 8.24
C HIS A 164 5.43 -1.08 8.84
N HIS A 165 5.90 -2.31 8.95
CA HIS A 165 5.18 -3.36 9.68
C HIS A 165 5.28 -3.24 11.22
N GLY A 166 6.05 -2.27 11.73
CA GLY A 166 6.18 -1.94 13.15
C GLY A 166 7.12 -2.87 13.90
N GLU A 167 6.71 -4.11 14.11
CA GLU A 167 7.46 -5.08 14.91
C GLU A 167 8.19 -6.11 14.03
N PRO A 168 9.37 -6.60 14.49
CA PRO A 168 10.11 -7.65 13.78
C PRO A 168 9.32 -8.93 13.55
N GLU A 169 8.45 -9.29 14.48
CA GLU A 169 7.55 -10.44 14.39
C GLU A 169 6.59 -10.37 13.21
N PHE A 170 6.32 -9.15 12.71
CA PHE A 170 5.49 -8.91 11.52
C PHE A 170 6.33 -8.68 10.25
N GLY A 171 7.66 -8.83 10.33
CA GLY A 171 8.57 -8.77 9.20
C GLY A 171 9.31 -7.45 9.03
N SER A 172 9.13 -6.47 9.92
CA SER A 172 9.96 -5.26 9.90
C SER A 172 11.41 -5.59 10.18
N ALA A 173 12.32 -5.05 9.36
CA ALA A 173 13.75 -5.15 9.62
C ALA A 173 14.18 -4.28 10.82
N GLN A 174 13.43 -3.23 11.12
CA GLN A 174 13.66 -2.29 12.21
C GLN A 174 12.33 -1.76 12.74
N ARG A 175 12.27 -1.41 14.02
CA ARG A 175 11.12 -0.69 14.59
C ARG A 175 11.10 0.76 14.11
N PRO A 176 9.93 1.42 14.05
CA PRO A 176 9.84 2.86 13.81
C PRO A 176 10.65 3.64 14.84
N LEU A 177 11.56 4.51 14.38
CA LEU A 177 12.41 5.35 15.22
C LEU A 177 12.19 6.85 15.00
N ILE A 178 11.27 7.20 14.09
CA ILE A 178 10.84 8.59 13.86
C ILE A 178 9.30 8.66 13.89
N PRO A 179 8.72 9.80 14.27
CA PRO A 179 7.26 9.92 14.39
C PRO A 179 6.49 9.57 13.12
N GLU A 180 7.01 9.94 11.96
CA GLU A 180 6.40 9.65 10.66
C GLU A 180 6.30 8.15 10.39
N ALA A 181 7.33 7.39 10.75
CA ALA A 181 7.36 5.94 10.59
C ALA A 181 6.38 5.24 11.55
N GLU A 182 6.24 5.74 12.78
CA GLU A 182 5.25 5.25 13.75
C GLU A 182 3.82 5.47 13.24
N VAL A 183 3.55 6.67 12.68
CA VAL A 183 2.26 6.96 12.06
C VAL A 183 2.02 6.03 10.88
N LEU A 184 2.99 5.87 9.97
CA LEU A 184 2.88 4.99 8.81
C LEU A 184 2.51 3.57 9.24
N SER A 185 3.27 2.98 10.15
CA SER A 185 3.02 1.62 10.66
C SER A 185 1.62 1.47 11.30
N THR A 186 1.20 2.50 12.04
CA THR A 186 -0.11 2.49 12.69
C THR A 186 -1.26 2.54 11.69
N ILE A 187 -1.18 3.43 10.68
CA ILE A 187 -2.26 3.58 9.69
C ILE A 187 -2.28 2.43 8.68
N ASP A 188 -1.15 1.83 8.35
CA ASP A 188 -1.07 0.63 7.51
C ASP A 188 -1.84 -0.53 8.16
N ARG A 189 -1.53 -0.83 9.40
CA ARG A 189 -2.26 -1.84 10.18
C ARG A 189 -3.73 -1.48 10.35
N LEU A 190 -4.06 -0.20 10.56
CA LEU A 190 -5.45 0.25 10.70
C LEU A 190 -6.23 0.03 9.40
N ASP A 191 -5.70 0.46 8.25
CA ASP A 191 -6.36 0.34 6.96
C ASP A 191 -6.61 -1.12 6.60
N ALA A 192 -5.59 -1.98 6.76
CA ALA A 192 -5.71 -3.42 6.56
C ALA A 192 -6.83 -4.04 7.43
N ARG A 193 -6.85 -3.73 8.72
CA ARG A 193 -7.86 -4.27 9.65
C ARG A 193 -9.26 -3.75 9.36
N MET A 194 -9.40 -2.48 9.00
CA MET A 194 -10.71 -1.90 8.64
C MET A 194 -11.26 -2.54 7.37
N PHE A 195 -10.41 -2.76 6.36
CA PHE A 195 -10.81 -3.48 5.15
C PHE A 195 -11.34 -4.88 5.48
N GLU A 196 -10.58 -5.68 6.22
CA GLU A 196 -10.97 -7.04 6.64
C GLU A 196 -12.28 -7.06 7.45
N MET A 197 -12.45 -6.08 8.34
CA MET A 197 -13.67 -5.98 9.15
C MET A 197 -14.89 -5.65 8.29
N PHE A 198 -14.77 -4.71 7.36
CA PHE A 198 -15.89 -4.34 6.48
C PHE A 198 -16.25 -5.48 5.50
N GLU A 199 -15.24 -6.18 4.95
CA GLU A 199 -15.48 -7.36 4.13
C GLU A 199 -16.23 -8.46 4.92
N ALA A 200 -15.76 -8.78 6.11
CA ALA A 200 -16.38 -9.80 6.95
C ALA A 200 -17.83 -9.46 7.37
N LEU A 201 -18.15 -8.16 7.43
CA LEU A 201 -19.49 -7.68 7.80
C LEU A 201 -20.40 -7.40 6.59
N ARG A 202 -19.91 -7.49 5.37
CA ARG A 202 -20.67 -7.08 4.17
C ARG A 202 -22.03 -7.75 4.10
N GLU A 203 -22.07 -9.08 4.18
CA GLU A 203 -23.28 -9.89 4.06
C GLU A 203 -23.95 -10.24 5.42
N VAL A 204 -23.38 -9.76 6.52
CA VAL A 204 -23.93 -10.02 7.85
C VAL A 204 -25.15 -9.13 8.09
N PRO A 205 -26.29 -9.66 8.55
CA PRO A 205 -27.44 -8.84 8.93
C PRO A 205 -27.11 -7.90 10.08
N ALA A 206 -27.69 -6.69 10.10
CA ALA A 206 -27.56 -5.76 11.21
C ALA A 206 -28.08 -6.40 12.52
N GLY A 207 -27.37 -6.22 13.61
CA GLY A 207 -27.69 -6.81 14.91
C GLY A 207 -27.21 -8.27 15.08
N SER A 208 -26.36 -8.79 14.17
CA SER A 208 -25.84 -10.15 14.20
C SER A 208 -24.32 -10.18 14.19
N PHE A 209 -23.76 -11.36 14.51
CA PHE A 209 -22.33 -11.62 14.45
C PHE A 209 -21.93 -12.28 13.12
N SER A 210 -20.71 -12.00 12.65
CA SER A 210 -20.07 -12.71 11.55
C SER A 210 -19.64 -14.12 11.99
N ALA A 211 -19.21 -14.94 11.01
CA ALA A 211 -18.31 -16.05 11.30
C ALA A 211 -16.96 -15.56 11.86
N LYS A 212 -16.18 -16.47 12.45
CA LYS A 212 -14.82 -16.17 12.90
C LYS A 212 -13.93 -15.77 11.74
N VAL A 213 -13.24 -14.64 11.86
CA VAL A 213 -12.35 -14.08 10.84
C VAL A 213 -10.91 -14.38 11.24
N TRP A 214 -10.26 -15.27 10.49
CA TRP A 214 -8.89 -15.70 10.78
C TRP A 214 -7.90 -14.53 10.80
N ALA A 215 -7.98 -13.63 9.80
CA ALA A 215 -7.13 -12.45 9.68
C ALA A 215 -7.29 -11.45 10.85
N LEU A 216 -8.33 -11.60 11.66
CA LEU A 216 -8.64 -10.75 12.81
C LEU A 216 -8.61 -11.55 14.12
N ASP A 217 -7.59 -12.37 14.30
CA ASP A 217 -7.34 -13.15 15.53
C ASP A 217 -8.48 -14.15 15.83
N ASN A 218 -9.14 -14.70 14.81
CA ASN A 218 -10.31 -15.58 14.90
C ASN A 218 -11.49 -14.97 15.67
N ARG A 219 -11.68 -13.65 15.63
CA ARG A 219 -12.80 -12.96 16.27
C ARG A 219 -14.06 -13.03 15.42
N GLU A 220 -15.21 -13.10 16.10
CA GLU A 220 -16.51 -12.80 15.52
C GLU A 220 -16.78 -11.30 15.63
N LEU A 221 -17.30 -10.69 14.57
CA LEU A 221 -17.56 -9.26 14.50
C LEU A 221 -19.05 -9.00 14.58
N TYR A 222 -19.45 -8.06 15.42
CA TYR A 222 -20.84 -7.65 15.52
C TYR A 222 -21.13 -6.51 14.55
N LYS A 223 -22.15 -6.69 13.69
CA LYS A 223 -22.65 -5.62 12.83
C LYS A 223 -23.65 -4.77 13.60
N ALA A 224 -23.22 -3.60 14.05
CA ALA A 224 -24.09 -2.62 14.69
C ALA A 224 -25.24 -2.20 13.76
N ARG A 225 -26.34 -1.76 14.37
CA ARG A 225 -27.54 -1.27 13.65
C ARG A 225 -27.30 0.12 13.07
#